data_ac5ed50c318f4a875783ed49e1d92483
#
_entry.id   ac5ed50c318f4a875783ed49e1d92483
#
_cell.length_a   1.000
_cell.length_b   1.000
_cell.length_c   1.000
_cell.angle_alpha   90.00
_cell.angle_beta   90.00
_cell.angle_gamma   90.00
#
_symmetry.space_group_name_H-M   'P 1'
#
loop_
_entity.id
_entity.type
_entity.pdbx_description
1 polymer ?
#
loop_
_entity_poly.entity_id
_entity_poly.type
_entity_poly.pdbx_seq_one_letter_code
_entity_poly.pdbx_strand_id
1 'polypeptide(L)'
;MNNRAPVFIITGGQGQCKTTFLHLVLGLTVGLHVRVRGVIAPGHMRDGRRSGFTLVDLATGRHEELCSIDPDPRCELHGRFYFRPEGLAFGRRALAPPDPHETDLVVIDEVGRFELQGAVWAEQLDQLLRHPHPPMVWTVRRRLLDTVVERWNLTNPVVVDVGAASVMATADAVMESIWEWREAQTFSTARATPFPRDRITCEPPLFAAAGASSGAPAILRRRYGTEE
;
A
#
# COMPACT_ATOMS: atom_id res chain seq x y z
N MET A 1 -0.39 0.94 -20.26
CA MET A 1 0.70 1.16 -19.28
C MET A 1 0.43 0.27 -18.09
N ASN A 2 1.42 -0.54 -17.69
CA ASN A 2 1.28 -1.47 -16.56
C ASN A 2 1.25 -0.64 -15.27
N ASN A 3 0.07 -0.39 -14.72
CA ASN A 3 -0.11 0.46 -13.52
C ASN A 3 0.21 -0.37 -12.25
N ARG A 4 1.43 -0.90 -12.19
CA ARG A 4 1.96 -1.57 -11.01
C ARG A 4 2.85 -0.59 -10.28
N ALA A 5 2.45 -0.24 -9.06
CA ALA A 5 3.26 0.56 -8.17
C ALA A 5 4.49 -0.24 -7.68
N PRO A 6 5.57 0.40 -7.22
CA PRO A 6 6.79 -0.28 -6.81
C PRO A 6 6.60 -1.16 -5.57
N VAL A 7 7.44 -2.20 -5.47
CA VAL A 7 7.62 -2.99 -4.26
C VAL A 7 8.92 -2.55 -3.59
N PHE A 8 8.82 -1.96 -2.41
CA PHE A 8 9.95 -1.63 -1.55
C PHE A 8 10.35 -2.88 -0.76
N ILE A 9 11.61 -3.27 -0.81
CA ILE A 9 12.13 -4.43 -0.08
C ILE A 9 13.09 -3.96 0.99
N ILE A 10 12.64 -3.90 2.23
CA ILE A 10 13.48 -3.63 3.39
C ILE A 10 14.28 -4.90 3.68
N THR A 11 15.59 -4.84 3.47
CA THR A 11 16.48 -6.01 3.61
C THR A 11 17.59 -5.77 4.63
N GLY A 12 18.15 -6.89 5.10
CA GLY A 12 19.24 -6.91 6.07
C GLY A 12 19.47 -8.32 6.58
N GLY A 13 20.54 -8.51 7.37
CA GLY A 13 20.85 -9.77 8.02
C GLY A 13 19.82 -10.21 9.07
N GLN A 14 19.99 -11.41 9.60
CA GLN A 14 19.17 -11.88 10.71
C GLN A 14 19.46 -11.04 11.96
N GLY A 15 18.41 -10.57 12.65
CA GLY A 15 18.56 -9.73 13.85
C GLY A 15 18.90 -8.26 13.59
N GLN A 16 19.04 -7.82 12.34
CA GLN A 16 19.33 -6.42 11.97
C GLN A 16 18.09 -5.51 11.98
N CYS A 17 17.14 -5.74 12.88
CA CYS A 17 16.04 -4.81 13.17
C CYS A 17 15.18 -4.36 11.95
N LYS A 18 14.99 -5.22 10.93
CA LYS A 18 14.14 -4.90 9.75
C LYS A 18 12.72 -4.51 10.16
N THR A 19 12.08 -5.28 11.03
CA THR A 19 10.74 -4.97 11.56
C THR A 19 10.73 -3.64 12.31
N THR A 20 11.78 -3.31 13.08
CA THR A 20 11.90 -2.02 13.75
C THR A 20 12.05 -0.88 12.76
N PHE A 21 12.89 -1.04 11.72
CA PHE A 21 13.04 -0.09 10.64
C PHE A 21 11.70 0.16 9.92
N LEU A 22 11.00 -0.92 9.58
CA LEU A 22 9.65 -0.86 9.00
C LEU A 22 8.68 -0.08 9.89
N HIS A 23 8.65 -0.35 11.21
CA HIS A 23 7.80 0.40 12.14
C HIS A 23 8.11 1.90 12.15
N LEU A 24 9.38 2.28 12.10
CA LEU A 24 9.77 3.69 12.06
C LEU A 24 9.32 4.35 10.74
N VAL A 25 9.50 3.67 9.60
CA VAL A 25 9.00 4.16 8.31
C VAL A 25 7.48 4.34 8.36
N LEU A 26 6.73 3.35 8.83
CA LEU A 26 5.27 3.44 8.96
C LEU A 26 4.83 4.55 9.91
N GLY A 27 5.54 4.75 11.02
CA GLY A 27 5.25 5.85 11.96
C GLY A 27 5.34 7.24 11.34
N LEU A 28 6.22 7.42 10.35
CA LEU A 28 6.34 8.67 9.60
C LEU A 28 5.26 8.83 8.52
N THR A 29 4.71 7.73 7.99
CA THR A 29 3.69 7.76 6.93
C THR A 29 2.26 7.87 7.47
N VAL A 30 1.94 7.22 8.59
CA VAL A 30 0.58 7.13 9.15
C VAL A 30 0.00 8.49 9.56
N GLY A 31 0.84 9.45 9.98
CA GLY A 31 0.41 10.82 10.30
C GLY A 31 -0.20 11.60 9.13
N LEU A 32 -0.12 11.09 7.90
CA LEU A 32 -0.53 11.75 6.64
C LEU A 32 -1.80 11.13 6.03
N HIS A 33 -2.67 10.54 6.83
CA HIS A 33 -3.93 9.90 6.39
C HIS A 33 -3.70 8.81 5.32
N VAL A 34 -2.65 7.99 5.48
CA VAL A 34 -2.35 6.85 4.63
C VAL A 34 -3.15 5.63 5.10
N ARG A 35 -3.92 5.03 4.20
CA ARG A 35 -4.68 3.81 4.47
C ARG A 35 -3.78 2.61 4.22
N VAL A 36 -3.25 2.06 5.31
CA VAL A 36 -2.33 0.92 5.27
C VAL A 36 -3.08 -0.39 5.52
N ARG A 37 -2.79 -1.42 4.73
CA ARG A 37 -3.23 -2.80 4.95
C ARG A 37 -2.03 -3.74 5.01
N GLY A 38 -2.28 -4.96 5.47
CA GLY A 38 -1.26 -5.98 5.56
C GLY A 38 -0.91 -6.33 6.99
N VAL A 39 0.23 -6.95 7.17
CA VAL A 39 0.66 -7.51 8.45
C VAL A 39 2.08 -7.14 8.81
N ILE A 40 2.31 -6.97 10.12
CA ILE A 40 3.63 -7.01 10.74
C ILE A 40 3.70 -8.20 11.69
N ALA A 41 4.88 -8.78 11.84
CA ALA A 41 5.09 -10.02 12.58
C ALA A 41 6.14 -9.85 13.70
N PRO A 42 5.83 -9.11 14.78
CA PRO A 42 6.72 -9.02 15.92
C PRO A 42 6.99 -10.42 16.50
N GLY A 43 8.26 -10.70 16.70
CA GLY A 43 8.65 -12.02 17.16
C GLY A 43 8.93 -12.09 18.64
N HIS A 44 8.58 -13.22 19.23
CA HIS A 44 8.85 -13.54 20.63
C HIS A 44 10.25 -14.10 20.82
N MET A 45 10.79 -13.89 22.00
CA MET A 45 12.10 -14.42 22.40
C MET A 45 11.95 -15.25 23.66
N ARG A 46 12.62 -16.43 23.70
CA ARG A 46 12.78 -17.28 24.86
C ARG A 46 14.25 -17.72 24.92
N ASP A 47 14.91 -17.50 26.01
CA ASP A 47 16.33 -17.83 26.22
C ASP A 47 17.26 -17.32 25.11
N GLY A 48 17.07 -16.05 24.70
CA GLY A 48 17.86 -15.41 23.65
C GLY A 48 17.59 -15.90 22.21
N ARG A 49 16.59 -16.79 22.02
CA ARG A 49 16.24 -17.36 20.72
C ARG A 49 14.80 -17.03 20.35
N ARG A 50 14.56 -16.87 19.04
CA ARG A 50 13.21 -16.65 18.53
C ARG A 50 12.31 -17.84 18.90
N SER A 51 11.21 -17.60 19.61
CA SER A 51 10.28 -18.63 20.08
C SER A 51 8.93 -18.61 19.37
N GLY A 52 8.61 -17.57 18.61
CA GLY A 52 7.34 -17.46 17.91
C GLY A 52 7.14 -16.08 17.29
N PHE A 53 5.94 -15.88 16.73
CA PHE A 53 5.52 -14.62 16.15
C PHE A 53 4.05 -14.36 16.47
N THR A 54 3.72 -13.09 16.68
CA THR A 54 2.35 -12.58 16.66
C THR A 54 2.16 -11.76 15.36
N LEU A 55 1.03 -11.93 14.70
CA LEU A 55 0.64 -11.03 13.61
C LEU A 55 -0.13 -9.84 14.18
N VAL A 56 0.10 -8.69 13.58
CA VAL A 56 -0.72 -7.49 13.77
C VAL A 56 -1.27 -7.08 12.40
N ASP A 57 -2.58 -7.03 12.27
CA ASP A 57 -3.26 -6.47 11.09
C ASP A 57 -3.20 -4.95 11.16
N LEU A 58 -2.56 -4.33 10.19
CA LEU A 58 -2.33 -2.88 10.16
C LEU A 58 -3.59 -2.06 9.91
N ALA A 59 -4.60 -2.64 9.28
CA ALA A 59 -5.86 -1.95 9.03
C ALA A 59 -6.74 -1.83 10.28
N THR A 60 -6.69 -2.84 11.16
CA THR A 60 -7.60 -2.93 12.32
C THR A 60 -6.89 -2.79 13.66
N GLY A 61 -5.56 -2.91 13.70
CA GLY A 61 -4.77 -2.98 14.92
C GLY A 61 -4.96 -4.28 15.73
N ARG A 62 -5.78 -5.22 15.23
CA ARG A 62 -5.98 -6.52 15.88
C ARG A 62 -4.73 -7.38 15.73
N HIS A 63 -4.53 -8.29 16.69
CA HIS A 63 -3.40 -9.20 16.69
C HIS A 63 -3.84 -10.63 16.96
N GLU A 64 -3.04 -11.59 16.46
CA GLU A 64 -3.25 -13.03 16.62
C GLU A 64 -1.91 -13.74 16.67
N GLU A 65 -1.78 -14.78 17.51
CA GLU A 65 -0.56 -15.60 17.55
C GLU A 65 -0.45 -16.40 16.24
N LEU A 66 0.63 -16.19 15.50
CA LEU A 66 0.89 -16.90 14.26
C LEU A 66 1.46 -18.30 14.52
N CYS A 67 2.53 -18.37 15.32
CA CYS A 67 3.23 -19.61 15.57
C CYS A 67 4.08 -19.54 16.83
N SER A 68 4.40 -20.72 17.38
CA SER A 68 5.36 -20.87 18.47
C SER A 68 6.25 -22.10 18.26
N ILE A 69 7.29 -22.24 19.10
CA ILE A 69 8.13 -23.45 19.13
C ILE A 69 7.50 -24.57 20.00
N ASP A 70 6.42 -24.26 20.71
CA ASP A 70 5.76 -25.23 21.58
C ASP A 70 4.90 -26.17 20.72
N PRO A 71 5.08 -27.50 20.85
CA PRO A 71 4.34 -28.47 20.05
C PRO A 71 2.83 -28.36 20.29
N ASP A 72 2.06 -28.29 19.21
CA ASP A 72 0.61 -28.40 19.22
C ASP A 72 0.17 -29.27 18.04
N PRO A 73 -0.51 -30.41 18.26
CA PRO A 73 -0.91 -31.34 17.20
C PRO A 73 -1.94 -30.75 16.22
N ARG A 74 -2.58 -29.62 16.55
CA ARG A 74 -3.51 -28.90 15.65
C ARG A 74 -2.79 -27.98 14.69
N CYS A 75 -1.49 -27.74 14.91
CA CYS A 75 -0.70 -26.76 14.19
C CYS A 75 0.14 -27.42 13.09
N GLU A 76 0.35 -26.69 11.99
CA GLU A 76 1.26 -27.10 10.93
C GLU A 76 2.72 -26.82 11.31
N LEU A 77 3.58 -27.80 11.20
CA LEU A 77 5.01 -27.64 11.47
C LEU A 77 5.75 -27.14 10.24
N HIS A 78 6.26 -25.90 10.30
CA HIS A 78 7.19 -25.34 9.32
C HIS A 78 8.53 -25.02 9.97
N GLY A 79 9.56 -25.78 9.61
CA GLY A 79 10.87 -25.71 10.24
C GLY A 79 10.82 -26.15 11.70
N ARG A 80 10.93 -25.19 12.63
CA ARG A 80 10.81 -25.44 14.08
C ARG A 80 9.60 -24.79 14.73
N PHE A 81 8.73 -24.16 13.93
CA PHE A 81 7.56 -23.44 14.41
C PHE A 81 6.27 -24.18 14.07
N TYR A 82 5.40 -24.26 15.04
CA TYR A 82 4.04 -24.78 14.92
C TYR A 82 3.11 -23.60 14.60
N PHE A 83 2.61 -23.55 13.36
CA PHE A 83 1.75 -22.49 12.88
C PHE A 83 0.29 -22.79 13.24
N ARG A 84 -0.34 -21.82 13.89
CA ARG A 84 -1.74 -21.94 14.32
C ARG A 84 -2.68 -21.71 13.14
N PRO A 85 -3.71 -22.59 12.95
CA PRO A 85 -4.71 -22.39 11.90
C PRO A 85 -5.40 -21.03 11.97
N GLU A 86 -5.69 -20.56 13.21
CA GLU A 86 -6.31 -19.26 13.46
C GLU A 86 -5.41 -18.09 13.03
N GLY A 87 -4.12 -18.16 13.35
CA GLY A 87 -3.10 -17.19 12.95
C GLY A 87 -2.91 -17.14 11.42
N LEU A 88 -2.88 -18.33 10.78
CA LEU A 88 -2.83 -18.40 9.31
C LEU A 88 -4.09 -17.80 8.67
N ALA A 89 -5.28 -18.14 9.18
CA ALA A 89 -6.54 -17.60 8.69
C ALA A 89 -6.63 -16.08 8.92
N PHE A 90 -6.14 -15.58 10.05
CA PHE A 90 -6.07 -14.16 10.35
C PHE A 90 -5.19 -13.41 9.34
N GLY A 91 -3.97 -13.89 9.10
CA GLY A 91 -3.06 -13.25 8.15
C GLY A 91 -3.55 -13.31 6.71
N ARG A 92 -4.15 -14.43 6.26
CA ARG A 92 -4.75 -14.55 4.93
C ARG A 92 -5.86 -13.51 4.72
N ARG A 93 -6.69 -13.23 5.74
CA ARG A 93 -7.70 -12.16 5.66
C ARG A 93 -7.08 -10.77 5.59
N ALA A 94 -6.05 -10.50 6.39
CA ALA A 94 -5.36 -9.21 6.38
C ALA A 94 -4.62 -8.94 5.05
N LEU A 95 -4.18 -10.00 4.37
CA LEU A 95 -3.49 -9.98 3.08
C LEU A 95 -4.39 -10.27 1.87
N ALA A 96 -5.71 -10.40 2.06
CA ALA A 96 -6.64 -10.51 0.93
C ALA A 96 -6.46 -9.29 0.00
N PRO A 97 -6.58 -9.47 -1.34
CA PRO A 97 -6.45 -8.37 -2.29
C PRO A 97 -7.33 -7.19 -1.87
N PRO A 98 -6.74 -6.02 -1.65
CA PRO A 98 -7.49 -4.86 -1.18
C PRO A 98 -8.26 -4.19 -2.30
N ASP A 99 -9.30 -3.42 -1.95
CA ASP A 99 -9.85 -2.45 -2.88
C ASP A 99 -8.79 -1.37 -3.15
N PRO A 100 -8.40 -1.15 -4.44
CA PRO A 100 -7.43 -0.12 -4.81
C PRO A 100 -7.84 1.30 -4.41
N HIS A 101 -9.16 1.56 -4.29
CA HIS A 101 -9.68 2.87 -3.88
C HIS A 101 -9.67 3.07 -2.35
N GLU A 102 -9.53 2.00 -1.59
CA GLU A 102 -9.54 2.05 -0.12
C GLU A 102 -8.16 1.75 0.50
N THR A 103 -7.12 1.56 -0.33
CA THR A 103 -5.79 1.19 0.14
C THR A 103 -4.71 1.96 -0.58
N ASP A 104 -3.81 2.55 0.19
CA ASP A 104 -2.70 3.35 -0.31
C ASP A 104 -1.37 2.63 -0.22
N LEU A 105 -1.25 1.69 0.71
CA LEU A 105 -0.03 0.93 0.97
C LEU A 105 -0.36 -0.49 1.48
N VAL A 106 0.36 -1.50 0.98
CA VAL A 106 0.31 -2.87 1.51
C VAL A 106 1.66 -3.23 2.13
N VAL A 107 1.63 -3.80 3.34
CA VAL A 107 2.82 -4.16 4.11
C VAL A 107 2.83 -5.65 4.41
N ILE A 108 3.99 -6.31 4.21
CA ILE A 108 4.16 -7.73 4.49
C ILE A 108 5.49 -7.97 5.20
N ASP A 109 5.41 -8.28 6.49
CA ASP A 109 6.54 -8.62 7.34
C ASP A 109 6.37 -10.06 7.86
N GLU A 110 7.15 -11.02 7.46
CA GLU A 110 8.37 -11.18 6.69
C GLU A 110 8.05 -12.03 5.44
N VAL A 111 8.64 -11.70 4.25
CA VAL A 111 8.62 -12.59 3.09
C VAL A 111 9.92 -13.39 3.08
N GLY A 112 9.82 -14.71 3.20
CA GLY A 112 10.99 -15.53 3.44
C GLY A 112 10.91 -16.97 2.92
N ARG A 113 11.55 -17.86 3.66
CA ARG A 113 11.70 -19.25 3.23
C ARG A 113 10.36 -20.00 3.10
N PHE A 114 9.39 -19.71 3.94
CA PHE A 114 8.10 -20.39 3.90
C PHE A 114 7.31 -19.99 2.64
N GLU A 115 7.31 -18.72 2.31
CA GLU A 115 6.66 -18.19 1.11
C GLU A 115 7.35 -18.72 -0.16
N LEU A 116 8.69 -18.82 -0.16
CA LEU A 116 9.44 -19.44 -1.26
C LEU A 116 9.13 -20.93 -1.44
N GLN A 117 8.68 -21.62 -0.39
CA GLN A 117 8.25 -23.01 -0.42
C GLN A 117 6.76 -23.18 -0.75
N GLY A 118 6.05 -22.11 -1.07
CA GLY A 118 4.62 -22.13 -1.39
C GLY A 118 3.71 -22.17 -0.16
N ALA A 119 4.25 -21.93 1.05
CA ALA A 119 3.52 -21.96 2.30
C ALA A 119 3.18 -20.55 2.81
N VAL A 120 2.47 -20.47 3.91
CA VAL A 120 2.11 -19.28 4.70
C VAL A 120 1.41 -18.22 3.83
N TRP A 121 2.13 -17.24 3.27
CA TRP A 121 1.56 -16.13 2.48
C TRP A 121 1.80 -16.24 0.98
N ALA A 122 2.38 -17.32 0.47
CA ALA A 122 2.76 -17.45 -0.94
C ALA A 122 1.58 -17.20 -1.89
N GLU A 123 0.41 -17.78 -1.60
CA GLU A 123 -0.80 -17.59 -2.39
C GLU A 123 -1.29 -16.13 -2.37
N GLN A 124 -1.26 -15.48 -1.20
CA GLN A 124 -1.66 -14.08 -1.05
C GLN A 124 -0.73 -13.15 -1.83
N LEU A 125 0.59 -13.41 -1.81
CA LEU A 125 1.57 -12.68 -2.61
C LEU A 125 1.29 -12.84 -4.11
N ASP A 126 1.01 -14.06 -4.57
CA ASP A 126 0.64 -14.33 -5.94
C ASP A 126 -0.64 -13.60 -6.34
N GLN A 127 -1.65 -13.54 -5.47
CA GLN A 127 -2.90 -12.83 -5.71
C GLN A 127 -2.70 -11.32 -5.76
N LEU A 128 -1.96 -10.73 -4.81
CA LEU A 128 -1.66 -9.29 -4.74
C LEU A 128 -0.94 -8.80 -6.00
N LEU A 129 -0.02 -9.60 -6.55
CA LEU A 129 0.78 -9.22 -7.71
C LEU A 129 0.11 -9.50 -9.06
N ARG A 130 -1.03 -10.21 -9.11
CA ARG A 130 -1.76 -10.49 -10.38
C ARG A 130 -2.46 -9.27 -10.95
N HIS A 131 -2.88 -8.34 -10.09
CA HIS A 131 -3.66 -7.17 -10.44
C HIS A 131 -2.87 -5.86 -10.21
N PRO A 132 -3.32 -4.73 -10.76
CA PRO A 132 -2.83 -3.43 -10.32
C PRO A 132 -2.95 -3.31 -8.81
N HIS A 133 -1.89 -2.88 -8.16
CA HIS A 133 -1.81 -2.82 -6.70
C HIS A 133 -1.16 -1.51 -6.24
N PRO A 134 -1.48 -1.02 -5.03
CA PRO A 134 -0.77 0.11 -4.45
C PRO A 134 0.70 -0.25 -4.19
N PRO A 135 1.55 0.74 -3.86
CA PRO A 135 2.89 0.47 -3.37
C PRO A 135 2.88 -0.59 -2.28
N MET A 136 3.89 -1.45 -2.29
CA MET A 136 4.04 -2.47 -1.26
C MET A 136 5.36 -2.29 -0.52
N VAL A 137 5.40 -2.64 0.76
CA VAL A 137 6.62 -2.72 1.55
C VAL A 137 6.75 -4.14 2.10
N TRP A 138 7.80 -4.84 1.70
CA TRP A 138 8.11 -6.19 2.18
C TRP A 138 9.38 -6.16 3.03
N THR A 139 9.46 -6.97 4.08
CA THR A 139 10.74 -7.25 4.72
C THR A 139 11.27 -8.60 4.24
N VAL A 140 12.53 -8.63 3.81
CA VAL A 140 13.18 -9.83 3.27
C VAL A 140 14.58 -9.95 3.87
N ARG A 141 14.99 -11.17 4.23
CA ARG A 141 16.38 -11.41 4.64
C ARG A 141 17.32 -11.25 3.45
N ARG A 142 18.44 -10.53 3.62
CA ARG A 142 19.42 -10.26 2.55
C ARG A 142 19.76 -11.50 1.72
N ARG A 143 20.01 -12.63 2.35
CA ARG A 143 20.36 -13.89 1.67
C ARG A 143 19.25 -14.48 0.79
N LEU A 144 18.01 -14.02 0.93
CA LEU A 144 16.85 -14.47 0.16
C LEU A 144 16.36 -13.43 -0.86
N LEU A 145 17.02 -12.26 -0.90
CA LEU A 145 16.57 -11.13 -1.71
C LEU A 145 16.43 -11.50 -3.19
N ASP A 146 17.49 -12.02 -3.80
CA ASP A 146 17.50 -12.36 -5.23
C ASP A 146 16.45 -13.44 -5.55
N THR A 147 16.37 -14.48 -4.69
CA THR A 147 15.39 -15.55 -4.86
C THR A 147 13.94 -15.05 -4.74
N VAL A 148 13.68 -14.09 -3.84
CA VAL A 148 12.35 -13.45 -3.69
C VAL A 148 12.03 -12.62 -4.92
N VAL A 149 12.95 -11.79 -5.38
CA VAL A 149 12.76 -10.97 -6.58
C VAL A 149 12.48 -11.84 -7.81
N GLU A 150 13.23 -12.92 -7.98
CA GLU A 150 13.06 -13.88 -9.09
C GLU A 150 11.72 -14.63 -8.99
N ARG A 151 11.38 -15.18 -7.80
CA ARG A 151 10.16 -15.98 -7.58
C ARG A 151 8.88 -15.22 -7.95
N TRP A 152 8.81 -13.94 -7.63
CA TRP A 152 7.65 -13.10 -7.92
C TRP A 152 7.84 -12.18 -9.13
N ASN A 153 8.93 -12.35 -9.88
CA ASN A 153 9.26 -11.56 -11.07
C ASN A 153 9.06 -10.05 -10.84
N LEU A 154 9.61 -9.57 -9.71
CA LEU A 154 9.48 -8.16 -9.33
C LEU A 154 10.33 -7.29 -10.28
N THR A 155 9.66 -6.44 -11.04
CA THR A 155 10.32 -5.55 -11.99
C THR A 155 10.76 -4.28 -11.25
N ASN A 156 12.09 -4.05 -11.16
CA ASN A 156 12.68 -2.88 -10.53
C ASN A 156 12.20 -2.62 -9.09
N PRO A 157 12.34 -3.60 -8.17
CA PRO A 157 12.01 -3.36 -6.78
C PRO A 157 12.94 -2.30 -6.18
N VAL A 158 12.42 -1.48 -5.27
CA VAL A 158 13.23 -0.51 -4.51
C VAL A 158 13.84 -1.23 -3.30
N VAL A 159 15.13 -1.53 -3.38
CA VAL A 159 15.82 -2.26 -2.30
C VAL A 159 16.37 -1.29 -1.26
N VAL A 160 15.97 -1.49 0.00
CA VAL A 160 16.33 -0.66 1.16
C VAL A 160 17.13 -1.52 2.15
N ASP A 161 18.44 -1.34 2.20
CA ASP A 161 19.29 -2.03 3.17
C ASP A 161 19.30 -1.27 4.50
N VAL A 162 18.78 -1.89 5.56
CA VAL A 162 18.69 -1.27 6.90
C VAL A 162 20.04 -0.87 7.50
N GLY A 163 21.16 -1.42 7.01
CA GLY A 163 22.50 -1.06 7.44
C GLY A 163 23.03 0.25 6.83
N ALA A 164 22.41 0.74 5.76
CA ALA A 164 22.87 1.92 5.01
C ALA A 164 21.77 2.96 4.76
N ALA A 165 20.49 2.55 4.78
CA ALA A 165 19.37 3.41 4.42
C ALA A 165 18.95 4.33 5.58
N SER A 166 18.49 5.54 5.24
CA SER A 166 17.81 6.45 6.16
C SER A 166 16.33 6.10 6.26
N VAL A 167 15.79 6.03 7.46
CA VAL A 167 14.36 5.86 7.71
C VAL A 167 13.55 6.99 7.06
N MET A 168 14.00 8.25 7.22
CA MET A 168 13.34 9.42 6.64
C MET A 168 13.30 9.34 5.12
N ALA A 169 14.44 9.14 4.46
CA ALA A 169 14.51 9.03 3.00
C ALA A 169 13.66 7.86 2.46
N THR A 170 13.57 6.75 3.22
CA THR A 170 12.71 5.62 2.85
C THR A 170 11.23 6.00 2.98
N ALA A 171 10.84 6.68 4.05
CA ALA A 171 9.47 7.15 4.24
C ALA A 171 9.06 8.15 3.14
N ASP A 172 9.93 9.09 2.78
CA ASP A 172 9.70 10.05 1.70
C ASP A 172 9.46 9.34 0.36
N ALA A 173 10.30 8.36 0.01
CA ALA A 173 10.16 7.58 -1.23
C ALA A 173 8.86 6.75 -1.26
N VAL A 174 8.46 6.15 -0.13
CA VAL A 174 7.19 5.44 0.00
C VAL A 174 6.02 6.41 -0.17
N MET A 175 6.08 7.60 0.43
CA MET A 175 5.04 8.61 0.33
C MET A 175 4.89 9.15 -1.09
N GLU A 176 6.00 9.42 -1.79
CA GLU A 176 6.00 9.81 -3.20
C GLU A 176 5.25 8.77 -4.06
N SER A 177 5.57 7.49 -3.88
CA SER A 177 4.90 6.40 -4.60
C SER A 177 3.41 6.27 -4.25
N ILE A 178 3.01 6.58 -3.02
CA ILE A 178 1.58 6.61 -2.61
C ILE A 178 0.86 7.75 -3.33
N TRP A 179 1.45 8.93 -3.44
CA TRP A 179 0.84 10.05 -4.15
C TRP A 179 0.68 9.78 -5.64
N GLU A 180 1.72 9.24 -6.30
CA GLU A 180 1.64 8.81 -7.70
C GLU A 180 0.53 7.77 -7.92
N TRP A 181 0.39 6.81 -7.00
CA TRP A 181 -0.68 5.81 -7.03
C TRP A 181 -2.07 6.46 -6.93
N ARG A 182 -2.28 7.38 -5.96
CA ARG A 182 -3.54 8.10 -5.77
C ARG A 182 -3.93 8.91 -7.00
N GLU A 183 -2.98 9.63 -7.59
CA GLU A 183 -3.20 10.40 -8.81
C GLU A 183 -3.63 9.48 -9.97
N ALA A 184 -2.94 8.36 -10.17
CA ALA A 184 -3.26 7.40 -11.22
C ALA A 184 -4.69 6.83 -11.06
N GLN A 185 -5.15 6.59 -9.83
CA GLN A 185 -6.52 6.12 -9.54
C GLN A 185 -7.56 7.20 -9.88
N THR A 186 -7.29 8.46 -9.56
CA THR A 186 -8.18 9.58 -9.85
C THR A 186 -8.41 9.75 -11.36
N PHE A 187 -7.36 9.63 -12.17
CA PHE A 187 -7.47 9.69 -13.63
C PHE A 187 -8.21 8.48 -14.24
N SER A 188 -8.09 7.30 -13.60
CA SER A 188 -8.79 6.10 -14.06
C SER A 188 -10.30 6.19 -13.86
N THR A 189 -10.75 6.72 -12.72
CA THR A 189 -12.18 6.92 -12.40
C THR A 189 -12.82 8.02 -13.26
N ALA A 190 -12.09 9.09 -13.55
CA ALA A 190 -12.58 10.17 -14.42
C ALA A 190 -12.83 9.70 -15.87
N ARG A 191 -12.11 8.67 -16.35
CA ARG A 191 -12.34 8.08 -17.68
C ARG A 191 -13.48 7.06 -17.69
N ALA A 192 -13.84 6.47 -16.55
CA ALA A 192 -14.88 5.46 -16.43
C ALA A 192 -16.29 6.01 -16.27
N THR A 193 -16.46 7.29 -15.95
CA THR A 193 -17.76 7.98 -15.96
C THR A 193 -18.03 8.49 -17.38
N PRO A 194 -18.90 7.84 -18.17
CA PRO A 194 -19.35 8.45 -19.42
C PRO A 194 -20.12 9.73 -19.03
N PHE A 195 -19.72 10.85 -19.61
CA PHE A 195 -20.52 12.07 -19.56
C PHE A 195 -21.97 11.67 -19.91
N PRO A 196 -22.97 11.97 -19.09
CA PRO A 196 -24.34 11.77 -19.49
C PRO A 196 -24.53 12.63 -20.74
N ARG A 197 -24.74 11.97 -21.88
CA ARG A 197 -25.21 12.61 -23.10
C ARG A 197 -26.70 12.92 -22.94
N ASP A 198 -27.04 13.66 -21.90
CA ASP A 198 -28.34 14.28 -21.84
C ASP A 198 -28.36 15.39 -22.89
N ARG A 199 -29.21 15.15 -23.86
CA ARG A 199 -29.53 16.07 -24.95
C ARG A 199 -29.80 17.45 -24.35
N ILE A 200 -28.87 18.37 -24.52
CA ILE A 200 -29.20 19.79 -24.45
C ILE A 200 -30.08 20.03 -25.71
N THR A 201 -31.38 19.81 -25.56
CA THR A 201 -32.36 20.39 -26.49
C THR A 201 -32.36 21.86 -26.17
N CYS A 202 -31.55 22.63 -26.88
CA CYS A 202 -31.70 24.07 -26.97
C CYS A 202 -33.03 24.33 -27.69
N GLU A 203 -34.12 24.48 -26.95
CA GLU A 203 -35.27 25.23 -27.46
C GLU A 203 -34.89 26.70 -27.52
N PRO A 204 -35.02 27.36 -28.68
CA PRO A 204 -34.76 28.79 -28.77
C PRO A 204 -35.84 29.54 -27.98
N PRO A 205 -35.48 30.55 -27.16
CA PRO A 205 -36.46 31.38 -26.46
C PRO A 205 -37.33 32.12 -27.49
N LEU A 206 -38.65 31.96 -27.35
CA LEU A 206 -39.65 32.77 -28.02
C LEU A 206 -39.47 34.24 -27.58
N PHE A 207 -38.80 35.04 -28.40
CA PHE A 207 -38.83 36.49 -28.25
C PHE A 207 -40.12 37.03 -28.85
N ALA A 208 -41.03 37.37 -27.94
CA ALA A 208 -42.13 38.29 -28.27
C ALA A 208 -41.58 39.71 -28.40
N ALA A 209 -41.84 40.31 -29.54
CA ALA A 209 -41.52 41.68 -29.82
C ALA A 209 -42.33 42.64 -28.94
N ALA A 210 -41.68 43.60 -28.28
CA ALA A 210 -42.28 44.85 -27.84
C ALA A 210 -41.22 45.91 -27.58
N GLY A 211 -41.26 47.00 -28.35
CA GLY A 211 -41.14 48.36 -27.92
C GLY A 211 -39.75 48.94 -27.62
N ALA A 212 -39.36 49.85 -28.49
CA ALA A 212 -38.23 50.76 -28.37
C ALA A 212 -38.29 51.68 -27.13
N SER A 213 -37.10 51.98 -26.52
CA SER A 213 -36.70 53.36 -26.23
C SER A 213 -35.28 53.48 -25.69
N SER A 214 -34.56 54.39 -26.20
CA SER A 214 -33.29 55.06 -25.93
C SER A 214 -32.76 55.09 -24.51
N GLY A 215 -31.42 54.95 -24.38
CA GLY A 215 -30.67 55.42 -23.20
C GLY A 215 -29.37 54.69 -22.92
N ALA A 216 -28.28 55.15 -23.53
CA ALA A 216 -26.93 54.84 -22.94
C ALA A 216 -26.69 55.80 -21.76
N PRO A 217 -25.92 55.41 -20.75
CA PRO A 217 -24.52 55.85 -20.79
C PRO A 217 -23.46 54.94 -20.14
N ALA A 218 -22.26 55.08 -20.68
CA ALA A 218 -20.94 55.22 -20.02
C ALA A 218 -20.39 54.20 -19.06
N ILE A 219 -19.38 53.48 -19.55
CA ILE A 219 -17.99 53.37 -19.07
C ILE A 219 -17.77 53.40 -17.54
N LEU A 220 -17.25 52.30 -17.01
CA LEU A 220 -16.18 52.35 -16.00
C LEU A 220 -15.23 51.15 -16.09
N ARG A 221 -14.07 51.40 -16.71
CA ARG A 221 -12.89 50.54 -16.59
C ARG A 221 -12.28 50.80 -15.20
N ARG A 222 -12.01 49.75 -14.42
CA ARG A 222 -10.99 49.81 -13.36
C ARG A 222 -9.87 48.83 -13.67
N ARG A 223 -8.72 49.44 -13.93
CA ARG A 223 -7.39 48.82 -13.88
C ARG A 223 -7.04 48.54 -12.41
N TYR A 224 -6.46 47.41 -12.14
CA TYR A 224 -5.59 47.26 -10.98
C TYR A 224 -4.16 47.11 -11.51
N GLY A 225 -3.36 48.14 -11.18
CA GLY A 225 -1.92 48.17 -11.39
C GLY A 225 -1.17 47.32 -10.37
N THR A 226 -0.05 46.89 -10.79
CA THR A 226 1.13 46.42 -10.07
C THR A 226 1.76 47.50 -9.19
N GLU A 227 2.35 47.10 -8.05
CA GLU A 227 3.48 47.65 -7.26
C GLU A 227 3.41 46.97 -5.88
N GLU A 228 4.43 46.50 -5.24
CA GLU A 228 5.89 46.35 -5.28
C GLU A 228 6.24 45.10 -4.48
#